data_52fed6a8e85f1a36608acafefc6c4e65
#
_entry.id   52fed6a8e85f1a36608acafefc6c4e65
#
_cell.length_a   1.000
_cell.length_b   1.000
_cell.length_c   1.000
_cell.angle_alpha   90.00
_cell.angle_beta   90.00
_cell.angle_gamma   90.00
#
_symmetry.space_group_name_H-M   'P 1'
#
loop_
_entity.id
_entity.type
_entity.pdbx_description
1 polymer ?
#
loop_
_entity_poly.entity_id
_entity_poly.type
_entity_poly.pdbx_seq_one_letter_code
_entity_poly.pdbx_strand_id
1 'polypeptide(L)'
;LKTNNFTMLAQNSDFDYVRQAYLAAMSIKATNNNSKICLVTNDPVPTKYKQVFDDIVDIPWGDHAENENWKVSNRWKIYHAIPYTETVVIDTDMLVLDDLSLWFDFLQNYDLFYTSTVTTYRGEQIPKDSHYRKIFYNFNLPNLYNGFHYFKKSDTAHEFNNWLELITNNWQQFYIQVNNSLKHLPHPSMDITAAIASLIMDNQHLITNNKTRYPSFVHMKPKVQNWVDNFSYRWQDRVGVYLDNDLKLKIGNYQQNGIFHYTEKDFVTSNIVKKYETYLGI
;
A
#
# COMPACT_ATOMS: atom_id res chain seq x y z
N LEU A 1 -8.14 25.49 -4.27
CA LEU A 1 -7.40 24.62 -3.35
C LEU A 1 -7.01 23.36 -4.13
N LYS A 2 -5.73 22.98 -4.05
CA LYS A 2 -5.27 21.74 -4.66
C LYS A 2 -5.85 20.55 -3.90
N THR A 3 -6.33 19.55 -4.62
CA THR A 3 -6.93 18.36 -4.03
C THR A 3 -5.89 17.25 -3.97
N ASN A 4 -5.68 16.67 -2.80
CA ASN A 4 -4.84 15.51 -2.61
C ASN A 4 -5.66 14.26 -2.98
N ASN A 5 -5.19 13.46 -3.94
CA ASN A 5 -5.93 12.31 -4.44
C ASN A 5 -5.34 11.02 -3.90
N PHE A 6 -6.19 10.14 -3.38
CA PHE A 6 -5.84 8.79 -2.96
C PHE A 6 -6.54 7.75 -3.83
N THR A 7 -5.88 6.64 -4.04
CA THR A 7 -6.46 5.51 -4.77
C THR A 7 -6.17 4.20 -4.03
N MET A 8 -7.15 3.32 -4.01
CA MET A 8 -7.03 1.95 -3.49
C MET A 8 -7.64 0.97 -4.48
N LEU A 9 -7.03 -0.22 -4.58
CA LEU A 9 -7.64 -1.34 -5.29
C LEU A 9 -8.11 -2.37 -4.26
N ALA A 10 -9.39 -2.70 -4.28
CA ALA A 10 -10.00 -3.71 -3.44
C ALA A 10 -10.62 -4.82 -4.29
N GLN A 11 -10.24 -6.06 -4.03
CA GLN A 11 -10.86 -7.25 -4.57
C GLN A 11 -11.02 -8.28 -3.47
N ASN A 12 -12.26 -8.64 -3.18
CA ASN A 12 -12.59 -9.60 -2.14
C ASN A 12 -12.09 -11.01 -2.51
N SER A 13 -11.67 -11.75 -1.51
CA SER A 13 -11.28 -13.16 -1.57
C SER A 13 -11.76 -13.84 -0.29
N ASP A 14 -10.88 -14.51 0.45
CA ASP A 14 -11.16 -14.99 1.81
C ASP A 14 -11.39 -13.84 2.81
N PHE A 15 -11.01 -12.62 2.41
CA PHE A 15 -11.14 -11.40 3.20
C PHE A 15 -11.95 -10.33 2.47
N ASP A 16 -12.66 -9.51 3.24
CA ASP A 16 -13.43 -8.36 2.74
C ASP A 16 -12.52 -7.14 2.58
N TYR A 17 -11.85 -7.04 1.44
CA TYR A 17 -10.98 -5.90 1.10
C TYR A 17 -11.77 -4.61 0.83
N VAL A 18 -13.03 -4.71 0.41
CA VAL A 18 -13.91 -3.54 0.26
C VAL A 18 -14.18 -2.90 1.63
N ARG A 19 -14.39 -3.70 2.68
CA ARG A 19 -14.53 -3.19 4.05
C ARG A 19 -13.22 -2.59 4.57
N GLN A 20 -12.06 -3.16 4.22
CA GLN A 20 -10.77 -2.58 4.57
C GLN A 20 -10.57 -1.23 3.88
N ALA A 21 -10.87 -1.14 2.58
CA ALA A 21 -10.84 0.12 1.82
C ALA A 21 -11.78 1.18 2.43
N TYR A 22 -12.97 0.76 2.90
CA TYR A 22 -13.89 1.65 3.61
C TYR A 22 -13.25 2.26 4.87
N LEU A 23 -12.61 1.43 5.70
CA LEU A 23 -11.92 1.92 6.90
C LEU A 23 -10.73 2.83 6.54
N ALA A 24 -9.93 2.46 5.53
CA ALA A 24 -8.83 3.28 5.04
C ALA A 24 -9.34 4.65 4.54
N ALA A 25 -10.43 4.66 3.76
CA ALA A 25 -11.05 5.89 3.26
C ALA A 25 -11.56 6.78 4.41
N MET A 26 -12.19 6.19 5.42
CA MET A 26 -12.60 6.94 6.60
C MET A 26 -11.41 7.56 7.34
N SER A 27 -10.29 6.84 7.45
CA SER A 27 -9.09 7.38 8.08
C SER A 27 -8.50 8.57 7.30
N ILE A 28 -8.54 8.51 5.96
CA ILE A 28 -8.18 9.64 5.09
C ILE A 28 -9.12 10.83 5.32
N LYS A 29 -10.44 10.61 5.27
CA LYS A 29 -11.41 11.71 5.47
C LYS A 29 -11.30 12.35 6.85
N ALA A 30 -10.93 11.59 7.87
CA ALA A 30 -10.74 12.11 9.24
C ALA A 30 -9.50 13.01 9.38
N THR A 31 -8.44 12.75 8.62
CA THR A 31 -7.14 13.44 8.74
C THR A 31 -6.84 14.37 7.56
N ASN A 32 -7.42 14.11 6.40
CA ASN A 32 -7.20 14.82 5.13
C ASN A 32 -8.56 15.12 4.45
N ASN A 33 -9.39 15.90 5.11
CA ASN A 33 -10.81 16.11 4.78
C ASN A 33 -11.08 16.64 3.35
N ASN A 34 -10.12 17.35 2.75
CA ASN A 34 -10.23 17.90 1.38
C ASN A 34 -9.73 16.91 0.30
N SER A 35 -9.37 15.69 0.68
CA SER A 35 -8.87 14.70 -0.27
C SER A 35 -9.99 14.05 -1.06
N LYS A 36 -9.70 13.71 -2.33
CA LYS A 36 -10.53 12.80 -3.14
C LYS A 36 -10.01 11.37 -3.04
N ILE A 37 -10.93 10.43 -3.01
CA ILE A 37 -10.63 9.02 -2.84
C ILE A 37 -11.29 8.21 -3.96
N CYS A 38 -10.49 7.50 -4.74
CA CYS A 38 -10.95 6.56 -5.75
C CYS A 38 -10.80 5.13 -5.24
N LEU A 39 -11.89 4.37 -5.32
CA LEU A 39 -11.87 2.92 -5.12
C LEU A 39 -11.93 2.23 -6.48
N VAL A 40 -10.94 1.40 -6.78
CA VAL A 40 -10.91 0.53 -7.96
C VAL A 40 -11.36 -0.86 -7.53
N THR A 41 -12.51 -1.33 -8.03
CA THR A 41 -13.07 -2.63 -7.62
C THR A 41 -14.12 -3.12 -8.60
N ASN A 42 -14.24 -4.45 -8.77
CA ASN A 42 -15.37 -5.11 -9.44
C ASN A 42 -16.33 -5.74 -8.42
N ASP A 43 -16.01 -5.65 -7.12
CA ASP A 43 -16.86 -6.19 -6.07
C ASP A 43 -18.02 -5.25 -5.72
N PRO A 44 -19.15 -5.80 -5.25
CA PRO A 44 -20.25 -4.99 -4.76
C PRO A 44 -19.83 -4.10 -3.58
N VAL A 45 -20.04 -2.78 -3.70
CA VAL A 45 -19.77 -1.83 -2.63
C VAL A 45 -21.09 -1.50 -1.91
N PRO A 46 -21.21 -1.78 -0.60
CA PRO A 46 -22.40 -1.45 0.18
C PRO A 46 -22.72 0.05 0.10
N THR A 47 -24.00 0.40 0.04
CA THR A 47 -24.46 1.81 -0.08
C THR A 47 -23.85 2.70 1.00
N LYS A 48 -23.76 2.20 2.23
CA LYS A 48 -23.14 2.92 3.34
C LYS A 48 -21.66 3.26 3.06
N TYR A 49 -20.91 2.35 2.41
CA TYR A 49 -19.48 2.58 2.15
C TYR A 49 -19.26 3.59 1.03
N LYS A 50 -20.20 3.70 0.08
CA LYS A 50 -20.06 4.61 -1.08
C LYS A 50 -19.85 6.07 -0.69
N GLN A 51 -20.38 6.49 0.47
CA GLN A 51 -20.34 7.89 0.89
C GLN A 51 -18.96 8.44 1.27
N VAL A 52 -17.95 7.58 1.45
CA VAL A 52 -16.57 8.01 1.73
C VAL A 52 -15.68 8.04 0.50
N PHE A 53 -16.14 7.49 -0.63
CA PHE A 53 -15.43 7.50 -1.90
C PHE A 53 -15.99 8.59 -2.80
N ASP A 54 -15.10 9.35 -3.45
CA ASP A 54 -15.50 10.34 -4.45
C ASP A 54 -15.73 9.68 -5.80
N ASP A 55 -14.94 8.64 -6.12
CA ASP A 55 -15.08 7.83 -7.32
C ASP A 55 -15.00 6.34 -6.99
N ILE A 56 -15.83 5.53 -7.65
CA ILE A 56 -15.75 4.08 -7.63
C ILE A 56 -15.72 3.64 -9.08
N VAL A 57 -14.65 2.96 -9.47
CA VAL A 57 -14.40 2.58 -10.86
C VAL A 57 -14.10 1.08 -10.97
N ASP A 58 -14.46 0.50 -12.10
CA ASP A 58 -14.21 -0.90 -12.37
C ASP A 58 -12.72 -1.15 -12.69
N ILE A 59 -12.25 -2.38 -12.44
CA ILE A 59 -10.94 -2.85 -12.88
C ILE A 59 -11.00 -3.03 -14.40
N PRO A 60 -10.17 -2.31 -15.17
CA PRO A 60 -10.22 -2.39 -16.61
C PRO A 60 -9.77 -3.76 -17.13
N TRP A 61 -10.29 -4.15 -18.31
CA TRP A 61 -9.94 -5.38 -19.03
C TRP A 61 -10.19 -6.69 -18.25
N GLY A 62 -11.13 -6.69 -17.31
CA GLY A 62 -11.50 -7.88 -16.53
C GLY A 62 -10.53 -8.23 -15.39
N ASP A 63 -10.83 -9.31 -14.68
CA ASP A 63 -10.04 -9.80 -13.57
C ASP A 63 -8.98 -10.79 -14.04
N HIS A 64 -7.70 -10.41 -14.05
CA HIS A 64 -6.58 -11.31 -14.33
C HIS A 64 -6.10 -12.08 -13.09
N ALA A 65 -6.66 -11.77 -11.92
CA ALA A 65 -6.30 -12.36 -10.64
C ALA A 65 -7.41 -13.26 -10.06
N GLU A 66 -8.36 -13.72 -10.85
CA GLU A 66 -9.54 -14.48 -10.39
C GLU A 66 -9.15 -15.65 -9.47
N ASN A 67 -8.09 -16.37 -9.82
CA ASN A 67 -7.62 -17.55 -9.08
C ASN A 67 -6.50 -17.23 -8.08
N GLU A 68 -6.20 -15.96 -7.81
CA GLU A 68 -5.19 -15.55 -6.86
C GLU A 68 -5.80 -15.20 -5.51
N ASN A 69 -5.28 -15.76 -4.44
CA ASN A 69 -5.72 -15.40 -3.07
C ASN A 69 -5.47 -13.93 -2.74
N TRP A 70 -4.44 -13.31 -3.32
CA TRP A 70 -3.99 -11.95 -2.97
C TRP A 70 -4.27 -10.93 -4.06
N LYS A 71 -4.87 -11.35 -5.17
CA LYS A 71 -5.34 -10.49 -6.28
C LYS A 71 -4.28 -9.51 -6.82
N VAL A 72 -3.01 -9.90 -6.81
CA VAL A 72 -1.88 -9.02 -7.10
C VAL A 72 -1.78 -8.66 -8.58
N SER A 73 -2.17 -9.58 -9.48
CA SER A 73 -2.01 -9.41 -10.93
C SER A 73 -2.84 -8.27 -11.54
N ASN A 74 -3.76 -7.68 -10.79
CA ASN A 74 -4.53 -6.51 -11.24
C ASN A 74 -3.95 -5.16 -10.81
N ARG A 75 -2.92 -5.12 -9.96
CA ARG A 75 -2.49 -3.87 -9.34
C ARG A 75 -1.92 -2.85 -10.33
N TRP A 76 -1.27 -3.28 -11.40
CA TRP A 76 -0.79 -2.39 -12.45
C TRP A 76 -1.91 -1.63 -13.16
N LYS A 77 -3.14 -2.19 -13.17
CA LYS A 77 -4.31 -1.59 -13.82
C LYS A 77 -4.81 -0.32 -13.13
N ILE A 78 -4.39 -0.06 -11.88
CA ILE A 78 -4.74 1.17 -11.15
C ILE A 78 -4.37 2.42 -11.99
N TYR A 79 -3.20 2.43 -12.63
CA TYR A 79 -2.76 3.55 -13.47
C TYR A 79 -3.76 3.91 -14.56
N HIS A 80 -4.39 2.92 -15.16
CA HIS A 80 -5.36 3.10 -16.25
C HIS A 80 -6.78 3.37 -15.75
N ALA A 81 -7.13 2.85 -14.56
CA ALA A 81 -8.48 2.95 -14.01
C ALA A 81 -8.82 4.34 -13.48
N ILE A 82 -7.84 5.04 -12.89
CA ILE A 82 -8.12 6.25 -12.11
C ILE A 82 -8.54 7.45 -12.98
N PRO A 83 -9.50 8.26 -12.49
CA PRO A 83 -9.93 9.49 -13.16
C PRO A 83 -8.99 10.68 -12.94
N TYR A 84 -8.01 10.55 -12.02
CA TYR A 84 -7.13 11.64 -11.61
C TYR A 84 -5.87 11.73 -12.47
N THR A 85 -5.31 12.92 -12.58
CA THR A 85 -4.01 13.15 -13.24
C THR A 85 -2.83 12.78 -12.36
N GLU A 86 -3.02 12.81 -11.04
CA GLU A 86 -2.02 12.40 -10.04
C GLU A 86 -2.70 11.79 -8.82
N THR A 87 -2.08 10.83 -8.17
CA THR A 87 -2.61 10.16 -6.98
C THR A 87 -1.53 9.50 -6.13
N VAL A 88 -1.80 9.40 -4.84
CA VAL A 88 -1.13 8.46 -3.95
C VAL A 88 -1.93 7.15 -3.93
N VAL A 89 -1.27 6.05 -4.21
CA VAL A 89 -1.85 4.71 -4.08
C VAL A 89 -1.42 4.11 -2.75
N ILE A 90 -2.39 3.61 -1.99
CA ILE A 90 -2.16 2.89 -0.72
C ILE A 90 -2.85 1.53 -0.75
N ASP A 91 -2.32 0.60 0.05
CA ASP A 91 -2.98 -0.68 0.29
C ASP A 91 -4.25 -0.48 1.13
N THR A 92 -5.26 -1.31 0.91
CA THR A 92 -6.54 -1.24 1.64
C THR A 92 -6.39 -1.54 3.14
N ASP A 93 -5.33 -2.24 3.53
CA ASP A 93 -5.00 -2.56 4.91
C ASP A 93 -4.08 -1.52 5.58
N MET A 94 -4.28 -0.26 5.20
CA MET A 94 -3.58 0.90 5.80
C MET A 94 -4.56 1.87 6.44
N LEU A 95 -4.09 2.56 7.48
CA LEU A 95 -4.74 3.73 8.07
C LEU A 95 -3.88 4.97 7.87
N VAL A 96 -4.49 6.06 7.48
CA VAL A 96 -3.86 7.39 7.45
C VAL A 96 -4.20 8.09 8.77
N LEU A 97 -3.18 8.39 9.57
CA LEU A 97 -3.32 8.85 10.95
C LEU A 97 -2.95 10.33 11.13
N ASP A 98 -2.37 10.96 10.11
CA ASP A 98 -1.98 12.36 10.11
C ASP A 98 -2.41 13.07 8.83
N ASP A 99 -2.37 14.40 8.85
CA ASP A 99 -2.41 15.22 7.64
C ASP A 99 -1.15 14.99 6.79
N LEU A 100 -1.34 14.57 5.55
CA LEU A 100 -0.27 14.27 4.59
C LEU A 100 -0.01 15.40 3.59
N SER A 101 -0.56 16.59 3.78
CA SER A 101 -0.42 17.71 2.82
C SER A 101 1.03 17.99 2.46
N LEU A 102 1.94 17.98 3.44
CA LEU A 102 3.39 18.18 3.19
C LEU A 102 4.00 17.04 2.36
N TRP A 103 3.46 15.82 2.44
CA TRP A 103 3.92 14.74 1.59
C TRP A 103 3.49 14.94 0.14
N PHE A 104 2.28 15.43 -0.07
CA PHE A 104 1.81 15.77 -1.43
C PHE A 104 2.64 16.90 -2.04
N ASP A 105 2.98 17.94 -1.28
CA ASP A 105 3.86 19.01 -1.75
C ASP A 105 5.24 18.47 -2.17
N PHE A 106 5.77 17.51 -1.43
CA PHE A 106 7.01 16.83 -1.79
C PHE A 106 6.85 15.95 -3.03
N LEU A 107 5.79 15.11 -3.08
CA LEU A 107 5.56 14.12 -4.15
C LEU A 107 5.34 14.75 -5.51
N GLN A 108 4.81 15.97 -5.59
CA GLN A 108 4.60 16.69 -6.85
C GLN A 108 5.88 16.94 -7.66
N ASN A 109 7.04 16.89 -7.01
CA ASN A 109 8.33 17.02 -7.67
C ASN A 109 8.74 15.75 -8.44
N TYR A 110 7.94 14.69 -8.36
CA TYR A 110 8.19 13.41 -9.00
C TYR A 110 7.10 13.09 -10.03
N ASP A 111 7.48 12.40 -11.09
CA ASP A 111 6.53 11.76 -12.00
C ASP A 111 6.00 10.46 -11.39
N LEU A 112 6.88 9.79 -10.66
CA LEU A 112 6.64 8.52 -10.00
C LEU A 112 7.47 8.48 -8.72
N PHE A 113 6.89 8.00 -7.62
CA PHE A 113 7.59 7.85 -6.36
C PHE A 113 7.19 6.56 -5.65
N TYR A 114 8.20 5.81 -5.19
CA TYR A 114 8.03 4.64 -4.34
C TYR A 114 8.71 4.85 -3.00
N THR A 115 8.04 4.49 -1.92
CA THR A 115 8.66 4.43 -0.60
C THR A 115 9.76 3.37 -0.61
N SER A 116 10.93 3.74 -0.10
CA SER A 116 12.10 2.86 0.03
C SER A 116 12.42 2.52 1.49
N THR A 117 11.75 3.16 2.43
CA THR A 117 11.95 2.98 3.87
C THR A 117 10.63 2.81 4.59
N VAL A 118 10.58 1.89 5.53
CA VAL A 118 9.45 1.69 6.43
C VAL A 118 9.95 1.52 7.87
N THR A 119 9.06 1.68 8.84
CA THR A 119 9.41 1.59 10.26
C THR A 119 8.61 0.50 10.98
N THR A 120 9.11 0.07 12.11
CA THR A 120 8.35 -0.69 13.09
C THR A 120 7.36 0.23 13.81
N TYR A 121 6.42 -0.34 14.58
CA TYR A 121 5.51 0.43 15.44
C TYR A 121 6.21 1.26 16.53
N ARG A 122 7.49 1.00 16.76
CA ARG A 122 8.35 1.77 17.68
C ARG A 122 9.10 2.91 16.99
N GLY A 123 8.90 3.11 15.68
CA GLY A 123 9.58 4.14 14.90
C GLY A 123 11.01 3.76 14.46
N GLU A 124 11.43 2.50 14.67
CA GLU A 124 12.73 1.99 14.24
C GLU A 124 12.68 1.69 12.75
N GLN A 125 13.65 2.18 12.00
CA GLN A 125 13.74 1.86 10.57
C GLN A 125 14.01 0.37 10.38
N ILE A 126 13.26 -0.27 9.47
CA ILE A 126 13.46 -1.67 9.11
C ILE A 126 14.69 -1.79 8.21
N PRO A 127 15.69 -2.61 8.59
CA PRO A 127 16.89 -2.80 7.78
C PRO A 127 16.58 -3.41 6.42
N LYS A 128 17.36 -3.00 5.40
CA LYS A 128 17.22 -3.54 4.02
C LYS A 128 17.53 -5.03 3.94
N ASP A 129 18.38 -5.55 4.83
CA ASP A 129 18.75 -6.97 4.94
C ASP A 129 17.82 -7.79 5.83
N SER A 130 16.71 -7.19 6.32
CA SER A 130 15.71 -7.91 7.11
C SER A 130 15.19 -9.14 6.35
N HIS A 131 14.77 -10.16 7.09
CA HIS A 131 14.43 -11.47 6.53
C HIS A 131 13.48 -11.43 5.33
N TYR A 132 12.41 -10.61 5.38
CA TYR A 132 11.44 -10.53 4.29
C TYR A 132 11.88 -9.62 3.12
N ARG A 133 13.00 -8.89 3.28
CA ARG A 133 13.61 -8.06 2.23
C ARG A 133 14.88 -8.67 1.64
N LYS A 134 15.27 -9.87 2.07
CA LYS A 134 16.52 -10.53 1.63
C LYS A 134 16.67 -10.63 0.12
N ILE A 135 15.59 -10.78 -0.63
CA ILE A 135 15.65 -10.82 -2.08
C ILE A 135 16.22 -9.52 -2.67
N PHE A 136 15.80 -8.36 -2.12
CA PHE A 136 16.28 -7.06 -2.58
C PHE A 136 17.77 -6.89 -2.27
N TYR A 137 18.21 -7.33 -1.09
CA TYR A 137 19.60 -7.29 -0.68
C TYR A 137 20.46 -8.27 -1.48
N ASN A 138 20.07 -9.54 -1.58
CA ASN A 138 20.85 -10.60 -2.20
C ASN A 138 21.01 -10.41 -3.71
N PHE A 139 20.05 -9.82 -4.39
CA PHE A 139 20.04 -9.63 -5.85
C PHE A 139 20.21 -8.16 -6.27
N ASN A 140 20.63 -7.32 -5.33
CA ASN A 140 20.86 -5.89 -5.56
C ASN A 140 19.67 -5.18 -6.23
N LEU A 141 18.45 -5.54 -5.85
CA LEU A 141 17.24 -4.89 -6.33
C LEU A 141 16.99 -3.58 -5.57
N PRO A 142 16.46 -2.53 -6.21
CA PRO A 142 15.95 -1.37 -5.51
C PRO A 142 14.95 -1.75 -4.43
N ASN A 143 15.15 -1.28 -3.19
CA ASN A 143 14.27 -1.62 -2.07
C ASN A 143 13.00 -0.78 -2.12
N LEU A 144 12.04 -1.16 -2.95
CA LEU A 144 10.78 -0.47 -3.16
C LEU A 144 9.65 -1.16 -2.40
N TYR A 145 8.73 -0.36 -1.86
CA TYR A 145 7.49 -0.82 -1.21
C TYR A 145 6.30 -0.30 -2.01
N ASN A 146 5.54 -1.22 -2.58
CA ASN A 146 4.37 -0.89 -3.39
C ASN A 146 3.16 -0.49 -2.55
N GLY A 147 3.15 -0.79 -1.26
CA GLY A 147 2.04 -0.45 -0.36
C GLY A 147 1.75 1.04 -0.26
N PHE A 148 2.78 1.89 -0.51
CA PHE A 148 2.63 3.32 -0.69
C PHE A 148 3.48 3.76 -1.87
N HIS A 149 2.84 4.28 -2.91
CA HIS A 149 3.51 4.92 -4.04
C HIS A 149 2.66 6.06 -4.61
N TYR A 150 3.31 6.93 -5.36
CA TYR A 150 2.67 8.05 -6.03
C TYR A 150 3.01 8.02 -7.50
N PHE A 151 2.09 8.46 -8.33
CA PHE A 151 2.35 8.80 -9.72
C PHE A 151 1.48 9.96 -10.17
N LYS A 152 1.98 10.69 -11.17
CA LYS A 152 1.18 11.55 -12.05
C LYS A 152 1.20 10.98 -13.45
N LYS A 153 0.13 11.21 -14.24
CA LYS A 153 0.07 10.78 -15.65
C LYS A 153 1.09 11.56 -16.46
N SER A 154 2.23 10.94 -16.73
CA SER A 154 3.35 11.43 -17.53
C SER A 154 3.91 10.31 -18.39
N ASP A 155 4.75 10.62 -19.37
CA ASP A 155 5.38 9.62 -20.23
C ASP A 155 6.22 8.64 -19.42
N THR A 156 6.99 9.13 -18.42
CA THR A 156 7.78 8.29 -17.51
C THR A 156 6.91 7.33 -16.71
N ALA A 157 5.82 7.80 -16.12
CA ALA A 157 4.92 6.96 -15.36
C ALA A 157 4.16 5.96 -16.24
N HIS A 158 3.83 6.38 -17.48
CA HIS A 158 3.22 5.49 -18.47
C HIS A 158 4.15 4.35 -18.85
N GLU A 159 5.41 4.67 -19.21
CA GLU A 159 6.41 3.67 -19.55
C GLU A 159 6.67 2.71 -18.38
N PHE A 160 6.80 3.23 -17.17
CA PHE A 160 6.97 2.40 -15.98
C PHE A 160 5.79 1.44 -15.77
N ASN A 161 4.57 1.92 -15.97
CA ASN A 161 3.38 1.08 -15.85
C ASN A 161 3.29 0.00 -16.93
N ASN A 162 3.72 0.28 -18.16
CA ASN A 162 3.84 -0.71 -19.23
C ASN A 162 4.84 -1.83 -18.83
N TRP A 163 5.94 -1.48 -18.15
CA TRP A 163 6.85 -2.48 -17.59
C TRP A 163 6.21 -3.27 -16.45
N LEU A 164 5.43 -2.63 -15.56
CA LEU A 164 4.70 -3.36 -14.51
C LEU A 164 3.74 -4.39 -15.11
N GLU A 165 3.00 -4.01 -16.15
CA GLU A 165 2.12 -4.93 -16.89
C GLU A 165 2.89 -6.09 -17.50
N LEU A 166 3.94 -5.80 -18.28
CA LEU A 166 4.73 -6.81 -18.98
C LEU A 166 5.35 -7.81 -17.98
N ILE A 167 5.96 -7.32 -16.91
CA ILE A 167 6.61 -8.15 -15.88
C ILE A 167 5.56 -8.98 -15.14
N THR A 168 4.41 -8.40 -14.78
CA THR A 168 3.33 -9.11 -14.09
C THR A 168 2.79 -10.26 -14.93
N ASN A 169 2.51 -10.00 -16.20
CA ASN A 169 1.96 -11.00 -17.13
C ASN A 169 2.98 -12.09 -17.52
N ASN A 170 4.28 -11.80 -17.36
CA ASN A 170 5.37 -12.75 -17.66
C ASN A 170 6.23 -13.01 -16.41
N TRP A 171 5.61 -13.03 -15.24
CA TRP A 171 6.26 -13.05 -13.92
C TRP A 171 7.37 -14.07 -13.79
N GLN A 172 7.12 -15.33 -14.16
CA GLN A 172 8.10 -16.40 -14.01
C GLN A 172 9.39 -16.14 -14.81
N GLN A 173 9.26 -15.59 -16.01
CA GLN A 173 10.39 -15.31 -16.90
C GLN A 173 11.28 -14.22 -16.33
N PHE A 174 10.67 -13.13 -15.82
CA PHE A 174 11.42 -12.03 -15.21
C PHE A 174 11.99 -12.41 -13.85
N TYR A 175 11.23 -13.14 -13.03
CA TYR A 175 11.66 -13.53 -11.71
C TYR A 175 12.89 -14.45 -11.73
N ILE A 176 12.97 -15.38 -12.68
CA ILE A 176 14.12 -16.25 -12.87
C ILE A 176 15.39 -15.45 -13.18
N GLN A 177 15.31 -14.36 -13.92
CA GLN A 177 16.48 -13.52 -14.25
C GLN A 177 17.11 -12.87 -13.02
N VAL A 178 16.32 -12.57 -12.01
CA VAL A 178 16.79 -11.92 -10.78
C VAL A 178 16.97 -12.91 -9.62
N ASN A 179 16.41 -14.10 -9.70
CA ASN A 179 16.51 -15.11 -8.66
C ASN A 179 16.81 -16.49 -9.25
N ASN A 180 18.08 -16.88 -9.28
CA ASN A 180 18.53 -18.19 -9.76
C ASN A 180 18.14 -19.36 -8.86
N SER A 181 17.33 -19.13 -7.81
CA SER A 181 16.88 -20.21 -6.93
C SER A 181 15.74 -20.99 -7.57
N LEU A 182 15.73 -22.32 -7.32
CA LEU A 182 14.66 -23.21 -7.76
C LEU A 182 13.31 -22.96 -7.04
N LYS A 183 13.30 -22.11 -6.01
CA LYS A 183 12.07 -21.70 -5.31
C LYS A 183 11.47 -20.48 -5.99
N HIS A 184 10.53 -20.72 -6.86
CA HIS A 184 9.77 -19.67 -7.51
C HIS A 184 8.65 -19.18 -6.61
N LEU A 185 8.44 -17.86 -6.56
CA LEU A 185 7.18 -17.31 -6.06
C LEU A 185 6.11 -17.61 -7.11
N PRO A 186 5.02 -18.31 -6.75
CA PRO A 186 3.99 -18.70 -7.70
C PRO A 186 3.24 -17.51 -8.28
N HIS A 187 3.19 -16.39 -7.54
CA HIS A 187 2.48 -15.18 -7.92
C HIS A 187 3.42 -13.97 -7.93
N PRO A 188 3.11 -12.93 -8.71
CA PRO A 188 3.85 -11.68 -8.71
C PRO A 188 3.92 -11.05 -7.30
N SER A 189 5.05 -10.39 -7.02
CA SER A 189 5.17 -9.47 -5.90
C SER A 189 5.34 -8.07 -6.47
N MET A 190 4.41 -7.16 -6.20
CA MET A 190 4.46 -5.82 -6.77
C MET A 190 5.69 -5.03 -6.33
N ASP A 191 6.22 -5.30 -5.13
CA ASP A 191 7.50 -4.73 -4.69
C ASP A 191 8.65 -5.17 -5.62
N ILE A 192 8.71 -6.46 -5.97
CA ILE A 192 9.75 -7.00 -6.85
C ILE A 192 9.48 -6.57 -8.29
N THR A 193 8.24 -6.58 -8.75
CA THR A 193 7.84 -6.11 -10.08
C THR A 193 8.28 -4.67 -10.30
N ALA A 194 8.00 -3.77 -9.33
CA ALA A 194 8.43 -2.38 -9.40
C ALA A 194 9.97 -2.24 -9.36
N ALA A 195 10.65 -3.06 -8.57
CA ALA A 195 12.12 -3.06 -8.51
C ALA A 195 12.75 -3.48 -9.85
N ILE A 196 12.20 -4.50 -10.51
CA ILE A 196 12.66 -4.94 -11.83
C ILE A 196 12.37 -3.85 -12.88
N ALA A 197 11.18 -3.27 -12.90
CA ALA A 197 10.86 -2.16 -13.82
C ALA A 197 11.82 -0.99 -13.64
N SER A 198 12.12 -0.63 -12.39
CA SER A 198 13.07 0.43 -12.06
C SER A 198 14.50 0.15 -12.54
N LEU A 199 14.95 -1.12 -12.47
CA LEU A 199 16.25 -1.52 -13.01
C LEU A 199 16.29 -1.42 -14.54
N ILE A 200 15.24 -1.86 -15.22
CA ILE A 200 15.14 -1.81 -16.68
C ILE A 200 15.20 -0.36 -17.17
N MET A 201 14.50 0.55 -16.48
CA MET A 201 14.49 1.96 -16.83
C MET A 201 15.67 2.76 -16.28
N ASP A 202 16.52 2.16 -15.45
CA ASP A 202 17.64 2.83 -14.75
C ASP A 202 17.22 4.12 -14.02
N ASN A 203 16.02 4.12 -13.45
CA ASN A 203 15.41 5.32 -12.88
C ASN A 203 15.24 5.30 -11.35
N GLN A 204 15.83 4.34 -10.64
CA GLN A 204 15.68 4.21 -9.18
C GLN A 204 16.01 5.52 -8.42
N HIS A 205 16.97 6.30 -8.91
CA HIS A 205 17.40 7.57 -8.32
C HIS A 205 16.37 8.69 -8.54
N LEU A 206 15.45 8.53 -9.50
CA LEU A 206 14.39 9.47 -9.83
C LEU A 206 13.06 9.15 -9.12
N ILE A 207 12.88 7.90 -8.69
CA ILE A 207 11.61 7.41 -8.13
C ILE A 207 11.67 7.12 -6.62
N THR A 208 12.79 7.38 -5.97
CA THR A 208 12.94 7.22 -4.52
C THR A 208 13.66 8.40 -3.91
N ASN A 209 13.49 8.59 -2.61
CA ASN A 209 14.26 9.55 -1.86
C ASN A 209 15.02 8.87 -0.71
N ASN A 210 16.33 8.78 -0.85
CA ASN A 210 17.21 8.23 0.18
C ASN A 210 17.71 9.29 1.20
N LYS A 211 17.39 10.58 0.98
CA LYS A 211 17.86 11.70 1.81
C LYS A 211 16.98 11.94 3.02
N THR A 212 15.70 11.60 2.94
CA THR A 212 14.73 11.77 4.01
C THR A 212 14.06 10.43 4.36
N ARG A 213 13.48 10.35 5.56
CA ARG A 213 12.68 9.19 5.97
C ARG A 213 11.26 9.20 5.39
N TYR A 214 10.82 10.29 4.80
CA TYR A 214 9.44 10.49 4.35
C TYR A 214 9.39 10.75 2.85
N PRO A 215 8.32 10.30 2.19
CA PRO A 215 7.20 9.47 2.67
C PRO A 215 7.61 8.07 3.13
N SER A 216 7.01 7.59 4.23
CA SER A 216 7.27 6.28 4.83
C SER A 216 6.00 5.79 5.55
N PHE A 217 5.96 4.53 5.95
CA PHE A 217 4.85 4.00 6.74
C PHE A 217 5.32 2.99 7.80
N VAL A 218 4.50 2.83 8.84
CA VAL A 218 4.69 1.76 9.83
C VAL A 218 4.22 0.43 9.21
N HIS A 219 5.06 -0.59 9.25
CA HIS A 219 4.79 -1.88 8.64
C HIS A 219 4.78 -3.01 9.68
N MET A 220 3.60 -3.57 9.94
CA MET A 220 3.36 -4.55 11.00
C MET A 220 3.58 -5.99 10.53
N LYS A 221 4.79 -6.32 10.07
CA LYS A 221 5.16 -7.72 9.80
C LYS A 221 5.87 -8.35 11.00
N PRO A 222 5.42 -9.51 11.52
CA PRO A 222 6.00 -10.13 12.73
C PRO A 222 7.50 -10.28 12.68
N LYS A 223 8.05 -10.74 11.55
CA LYS A 223 9.50 -10.98 11.38
C LYS A 223 10.38 -9.73 11.48
N VAL A 224 9.82 -8.53 11.30
CA VAL A 224 10.58 -7.28 11.42
C VAL A 224 10.52 -6.68 12.81
N GLN A 225 9.76 -7.30 13.71
CA GLN A 225 9.58 -6.80 15.09
C GLN A 225 10.59 -7.45 16.07
N ASN A 226 11.57 -8.21 15.57
CA ASN A 226 12.50 -9.01 16.41
C ASN A 226 11.80 -9.97 17.38
N TRP A 227 10.58 -10.38 17.07
CA TRP A 227 9.90 -11.39 17.83
C TRP A 227 10.42 -12.78 17.47
N VAL A 228 10.43 -13.68 18.43
CA VAL A 228 10.82 -15.08 18.22
C VAL A 228 10.06 -15.62 17.02
N ASP A 229 10.79 -16.21 16.09
CA ASP A 229 10.35 -16.60 14.76
C ASP A 229 9.37 -17.77 14.84
N ASN A 230 8.17 -17.50 15.30
CA ASN A 230 7.06 -18.43 15.26
C ASN A 230 6.00 -17.87 14.32
N PHE A 231 5.88 -18.43 13.12
CA PHE A 231 4.94 -18.03 12.08
C PHE A 231 3.46 -18.13 12.49
N SER A 232 3.17 -18.86 13.58
CA SER A 232 1.81 -19.04 14.10
C SER A 232 1.29 -17.84 14.89
N TYR A 233 2.14 -16.87 15.24
CA TYR A 233 1.70 -15.74 16.05
C TYR A 233 1.44 -14.50 15.20
N ARG A 234 0.22 -13.99 15.31
CA ARG A 234 -0.17 -12.69 14.81
C ARG A 234 0.41 -11.62 15.73
N TRP A 235 0.73 -10.44 15.17
CA TRP A 235 1.26 -9.36 15.99
C TRP A 235 0.23 -8.85 17.02
N GLN A 236 -1.08 -8.90 16.69
CA GLN A 236 -2.17 -8.51 17.59
C GLN A 236 -2.26 -9.42 18.84
N ASP A 237 -1.80 -10.66 18.77
CA ASP A 237 -1.76 -11.57 19.91
C ASP A 237 -0.62 -11.22 20.89
N ARG A 238 0.29 -10.33 20.50
CA ARG A 238 1.47 -9.97 21.29
C ARG A 238 1.49 -8.54 21.80
N VAL A 239 0.83 -7.63 21.09
CA VAL A 239 0.85 -6.22 21.42
C VAL A 239 -0.56 -5.67 21.39
N GLY A 240 -0.96 -5.02 22.47
CA GLY A 240 -2.29 -4.43 22.59
C GLY A 240 -2.50 -3.31 21.58
N VAL A 241 -3.72 -3.25 21.03
CA VAL A 241 -4.20 -2.20 20.14
C VAL A 241 -5.16 -1.31 20.88
N TYR A 242 -4.91 -0.01 20.88
CA TYR A 242 -5.78 0.96 21.50
C TYR A 242 -6.06 2.12 20.55
N LEU A 243 -7.33 2.33 20.24
CA LEU A 243 -7.82 3.47 19.45
C LEU A 243 -8.76 4.28 20.36
N ASP A 244 -8.44 5.55 20.60
CA ASP A 244 -9.31 6.41 21.39
C ASP A 244 -10.45 7.04 20.56
N ASN A 245 -11.22 7.93 21.17
CA ASN A 245 -12.35 8.59 20.50
C ASN A 245 -11.90 9.72 19.57
N ASP A 246 -10.68 10.22 19.73
CA ASP A 246 -10.04 11.20 18.85
C ASP A 246 -9.26 10.52 17.71
N LEU A 247 -9.49 9.21 17.51
CA LEU A 247 -8.86 8.36 16.52
C LEU A 247 -7.34 8.25 16.65
N LYS A 248 -6.78 8.51 17.84
CA LYS A 248 -5.36 8.30 18.10
C LYS A 248 -5.10 6.82 18.36
N LEU A 249 -4.29 6.23 17.48
CA LEU A 249 -3.92 4.82 17.53
C LEU A 249 -2.65 4.62 18.35
N LYS A 250 -2.69 3.69 19.31
CA LYS A 250 -1.49 3.21 20.02
C LYS A 250 -1.34 1.71 19.80
N ILE A 251 -0.09 1.29 19.58
CA ILE A 251 0.32 -0.11 19.56
C ILE A 251 1.25 -0.33 20.75
N GLY A 252 0.77 -1.10 21.73
CA GLY A 252 1.38 -1.10 23.06
C GLY A 252 1.41 0.32 23.65
N ASN A 253 2.58 0.81 24.01
CA ASN A 253 2.76 2.15 24.56
C ASN A 253 3.14 3.21 23.51
N TYR A 254 3.23 2.84 22.22
CA TYR A 254 3.71 3.72 21.15
C TYR A 254 2.54 4.31 20.37
N GLN A 255 2.46 5.66 20.36
CA GLN A 255 1.55 6.40 19.48
C GLN A 255 1.97 6.17 18.02
N GLN A 256 0.99 5.84 17.17
CA GLN A 256 1.21 5.70 15.74
C GLN A 256 0.86 7.00 15.03
N ASN A 257 1.67 7.36 14.02
CA ASN A 257 1.51 8.57 13.22
C ASN A 257 1.77 8.24 11.73
N GLY A 258 1.44 9.17 10.84
CA GLY A 258 1.63 9.02 9.40
C GLY A 258 0.71 7.96 8.82
N ILE A 259 1.27 6.92 8.23
CA ILE A 259 0.53 5.79 7.68
C ILE A 259 0.88 4.51 8.44
N PHE A 260 -0.15 3.76 8.82
CA PHE A 260 -0.04 2.51 9.57
C PHE A 260 -0.57 1.33 8.75
N HIS A 261 0.34 0.45 8.32
CA HIS A 261 0.02 -0.76 7.58
C HIS A 261 -0.09 -1.95 8.56
N TYR A 262 -1.33 -2.33 8.90
CA TYR A 262 -1.59 -3.34 9.92
C TYR A 262 -1.39 -4.79 9.44
N THR A 263 -1.44 -5.06 8.15
CA THR A 263 -1.20 -6.35 7.48
C THR A 263 -2.16 -7.49 7.85
N GLU A 264 -2.57 -7.62 9.11
CA GLU A 264 -3.51 -8.65 9.58
C GLU A 264 -4.95 -8.21 9.32
N LYS A 265 -5.68 -9.02 8.55
CA LYS A 265 -6.98 -8.62 7.98
C LYS A 265 -8.09 -8.51 9.02
N ASP A 266 -7.98 -9.23 10.13
CA ASP A 266 -8.92 -9.17 11.26
C ASP A 266 -8.70 -7.97 12.21
N PHE A 267 -7.70 -7.12 11.91
CA PHE A 267 -7.55 -5.81 12.56
C PHE A 267 -8.82 -4.95 12.40
N VAL A 268 -9.54 -5.09 11.29
CA VAL A 268 -10.76 -4.33 11.00
C VAL A 268 -11.94 -4.88 11.77
N THR A 269 -11.97 -4.62 13.08
CA THR A 269 -13.10 -4.97 13.94
C THR A 269 -14.28 -4.02 13.76
N SER A 270 -15.48 -4.48 14.13
CA SER A 270 -16.67 -3.60 14.12
C SER A 270 -16.54 -2.41 15.08
N ASN A 271 -15.78 -2.56 16.16
CA ASN A 271 -15.52 -1.47 17.09
C ASN A 271 -14.65 -0.36 16.48
N ILE A 272 -13.59 -0.72 15.75
CA ILE A 272 -12.73 0.25 15.05
C ILE A 272 -13.53 0.99 13.98
N VAL A 273 -14.28 0.25 13.15
CA VAL A 273 -15.14 0.85 12.11
C VAL A 273 -16.13 1.83 12.74
N LYS A 274 -16.86 1.42 13.80
CA LYS A 274 -17.83 2.27 14.50
C LYS A 274 -17.22 3.55 15.06
N LYS A 275 -15.98 3.53 15.55
CA LYS A 275 -15.30 4.74 16.04
C LYS A 275 -15.08 5.75 14.92
N TYR A 276 -14.61 5.31 13.76
CA TYR A 276 -14.44 6.18 12.59
C TYR A 276 -15.79 6.70 12.08
N GLU A 277 -16.82 5.84 11.99
CA GLU A 277 -18.17 6.24 11.61
C GLU A 277 -18.72 7.31 12.56
N THR A 278 -18.60 7.09 13.87
CA THR A 278 -19.05 8.05 14.88
C THR A 278 -18.32 9.39 14.77
N TYR A 279 -17.01 9.36 14.57
CA TYR A 279 -16.19 10.57 14.44
C TYR A 279 -16.58 11.40 13.21
N LEU A 280 -16.86 10.72 12.09
CA LEU A 280 -17.25 11.36 10.83
C LEU A 280 -18.75 11.69 10.73
N GLY A 281 -19.58 11.20 11.65
CA GLY A 281 -21.02 11.41 11.63
C GLY A 281 -21.76 10.64 10.53
N ILE A 282 -21.30 9.43 10.18
CA ILE A 282 -21.84 8.60 9.10
C ILE A 282 -22.39 7.25 9.59
#